data_22162bfae72b44a8b089a42964a4560d
#
_entry.id   22162bfae72b44a8b089a42964a4560d
#
_cell.length_a   1.000
_cell.length_b   1.000
_cell.length_c   1.000
_cell.angle_alpha   90.00
_cell.angle_beta   90.00
_cell.angle_gamma   90.00
#
_symmetry.space_group_name_H-M   'P 1'
#
loop_
_entity.id
_entity.type
_entity.pdbx_description
1 polymer ?
#
loop_
_entity_poly.entity_id
_entity_poly.type
_entity_poly.pdbx_seq_one_letter_code
_entity_poly.pdbx_strand_id
1 'polypeptide(L)'
;ILGDILNYGPRNSIPEGIDAKGIVEALNKRANDIIAVRGNCDAEVDQMLLKFPMMGDYTLLVDEDRKLFLTHGHIYNKEKMPQGHVDAIVYGHTHLWELSQQDGTLVCNLGSITFPKGGNVPTFMTYEHGVFTAYTLDGKALKQERI
;
A
#
# COMPACT_ATOMS: atom_id res chain seq x y z
N ILE A 1 -5.26 -0.63 -2.49
CA ILE A 1 -4.86 -1.17 -1.16
C ILE A 1 -3.66 -2.10 -1.37
N LEU A 2 -2.63 -2.00 -0.53
CA LEU A 2 -1.37 -2.71 -0.76
C LEU A 2 -1.16 -3.92 0.18
N GLY A 3 -2.23 -4.66 0.46
CA GLY A 3 -2.18 -5.93 1.19
C GLY A 3 -2.23 -5.82 2.72
N ASP A 4 -2.23 -6.98 3.37
CA ASP A 4 -2.43 -7.16 4.83
C ASP A 4 -3.74 -6.49 5.30
N ILE A 5 -4.86 -6.84 4.62
CA ILE A 5 -6.12 -6.10 4.71
C ILE A 5 -6.88 -6.46 5.99
N LEU A 6 -7.08 -7.76 6.23
CA LEU A 6 -7.88 -8.26 7.35
C LEU A 6 -7.03 -8.86 8.47
N ASN A 7 -5.76 -9.12 8.21
CA ASN A 7 -4.86 -9.81 9.12
C ASN A 7 -3.64 -8.96 9.45
N TYR A 8 -3.38 -8.76 10.73
CA TYR A 8 -2.26 -7.97 11.24
C TYR A 8 -0.94 -8.76 11.38
N GLY A 9 -0.96 -10.07 11.14
CA GLY A 9 0.18 -10.98 11.24
C GLY A 9 0.58 -11.33 12.68
N PRO A 10 1.16 -12.51 12.88
CA PRO A 10 1.43 -13.06 14.23
C PRO A 10 2.56 -12.33 14.98
N ARG A 11 3.34 -11.49 14.29
CA ARG A 11 4.45 -10.72 14.90
C ARG A 11 4.02 -9.38 15.48
N ASN A 12 2.82 -8.90 15.16
CA ASN A 12 2.28 -7.66 15.69
C ASN A 12 1.35 -7.95 16.87
N SER A 13 1.19 -6.99 17.77
CA SER A 13 0.16 -7.06 18.80
C SER A 13 -1.23 -7.02 18.17
N ILE A 14 -2.23 -7.53 18.88
CA ILE A 14 -3.63 -7.42 18.43
C ILE A 14 -4.00 -5.93 18.38
N PRO A 15 -4.50 -5.41 17.24
CA PRO A 15 -4.91 -4.01 17.16
C PRO A 15 -6.06 -3.70 18.11
N GLU A 16 -6.03 -2.54 18.74
CA GLU A 16 -7.17 -2.05 19.47
C GLU A 16 -8.36 -1.84 18.53
N GLY A 17 -9.55 -2.27 18.93
CA GLY A 17 -10.76 -2.12 18.12
C GLY A 17 -10.78 -2.95 16.83
N ILE A 18 -10.05 -4.09 16.78
CA ILE A 18 -10.06 -4.98 15.63
C ILE A 18 -11.49 -5.41 15.26
N ASP A 19 -11.89 -5.15 14.03
CA ASP A 19 -13.19 -5.52 13.48
C ASP A 19 -13.08 -5.91 12.00
N ALA A 20 -12.61 -7.13 11.76
CA ALA A 20 -12.46 -7.65 10.39
C ALA A 20 -13.81 -7.68 9.62
N LYS A 21 -14.94 -7.94 10.31
CA LYS A 21 -16.25 -7.94 9.66
C LYS A 21 -16.68 -6.54 9.21
N GLY A 22 -16.48 -5.55 10.06
CA GLY A 22 -16.75 -4.16 9.73
C GLY A 22 -15.88 -3.66 8.57
N ILE A 23 -14.60 -4.06 8.52
CA ILE A 23 -13.70 -3.77 7.39
C ILE A 23 -14.24 -4.38 6.10
N VAL A 24 -14.62 -5.67 6.12
CA VAL A 24 -15.21 -6.36 4.95
C VAL A 24 -16.46 -5.64 4.46
N GLU A 25 -17.37 -5.28 5.36
CA GLU A 25 -18.59 -4.55 5.00
C GLU A 25 -18.30 -3.18 4.38
N ALA A 26 -17.37 -2.43 4.96
CA ALA A 26 -16.99 -1.10 4.48
C ALA A 26 -16.33 -1.16 3.09
N LEU A 27 -15.37 -2.06 2.90
CA LEU A 27 -14.64 -2.21 1.65
C LEU A 27 -15.53 -2.77 0.53
N ASN A 28 -16.41 -3.73 0.83
CA ASN A 28 -17.30 -4.31 -0.16
C ASN A 28 -18.35 -3.31 -0.71
N LYS A 29 -18.70 -2.26 0.04
CA LYS A 29 -19.52 -1.15 -0.46
C LYS A 29 -18.82 -0.33 -1.54
N ARG A 30 -17.49 -0.39 -1.60
CA ARG A 30 -16.63 0.33 -2.55
C ARG A 30 -15.84 -0.61 -3.46
N ALA A 31 -16.25 -1.86 -3.60
CA ALA A 31 -15.49 -2.88 -4.32
C ALA A 31 -15.11 -2.49 -5.76
N ASN A 32 -15.98 -1.72 -6.45
CA ASN A 32 -15.72 -1.24 -7.81
C ASN A 32 -14.64 -0.15 -7.90
N ASP A 33 -14.31 0.49 -6.79
CA ASP A 33 -13.34 1.59 -6.73
C ASP A 33 -11.97 1.11 -6.19
N ILE A 34 -11.82 -0.19 -5.89
CA ILE A 34 -10.66 -0.75 -5.22
C ILE A 34 -9.81 -1.57 -6.18
N ILE A 35 -8.53 -1.23 -6.25
CA ILE A 35 -7.46 -2.09 -6.75
C ILE A 35 -6.64 -2.53 -5.53
N ALA A 36 -6.41 -3.84 -5.39
CA ALA A 36 -5.66 -4.40 -4.28
C ALA A 36 -4.59 -5.39 -4.75
N VAL A 37 -3.54 -5.53 -3.94
CA VAL A 37 -2.52 -6.56 -4.09
C VAL A 37 -2.40 -7.36 -2.81
N ARG A 38 -1.85 -8.57 -2.89
CA ARG A 38 -1.69 -9.47 -1.74
C ARG A 38 -0.54 -9.03 -0.85
N GLY A 39 -0.80 -8.95 0.46
CA GLY A 39 0.22 -8.91 1.50
C GLY A 39 0.66 -10.30 1.95
N ASN A 40 1.65 -10.35 2.82
CA ASN A 40 2.15 -11.63 3.34
C ASN A 40 1.24 -12.27 4.40
N CYS A 41 0.28 -11.53 4.94
CA CYS A 41 -0.70 -12.03 5.90
C CYS A 41 -2.06 -12.32 5.28
N ASP A 42 -2.29 -11.94 4.02
CA ASP A 42 -3.55 -12.20 3.31
C ASP A 42 -3.64 -13.68 2.89
N ALA A 43 -4.83 -14.26 3.03
CA ALA A 43 -5.11 -15.65 2.74
C ALA A 43 -6.33 -15.79 1.80
N GLU A 44 -6.51 -17.00 1.25
CA GLU A 44 -7.65 -17.31 0.39
C GLU A 44 -9.01 -17.05 1.08
N VAL A 45 -9.09 -17.22 2.39
CA VAL A 45 -10.30 -16.93 3.17
C VAL A 45 -10.65 -15.43 3.13
N ASP A 46 -9.66 -14.55 3.06
CA ASP A 46 -9.90 -13.10 2.94
C ASP A 46 -10.50 -12.78 1.56
N GLN A 47 -9.98 -13.41 0.49
CA GLN A 47 -10.56 -13.29 -0.85
C GLN A 47 -12.00 -13.82 -0.95
N MET A 48 -12.38 -14.82 -0.15
CA MET A 48 -13.77 -15.31 -0.11
C MET A 48 -14.73 -14.26 0.49
N LEU A 49 -14.24 -13.36 1.31
CA LEU A 49 -15.03 -12.32 1.99
C LEU A 49 -15.06 -11.00 1.20
N LEU A 50 -13.96 -10.67 0.51
CA LEU A 50 -13.79 -9.41 -0.22
C LEU A 50 -14.22 -9.58 -1.70
N LYS A 51 -15.03 -8.67 -2.21
CA LYS A 51 -15.63 -8.74 -3.56
C LYS A 51 -14.69 -8.29 -4.68
N PHE A 52 -13.59 -7.65 -4.37
CA PHE A 52 -12.58 -7.23 -5.34
C PHE A 52 -11.40 -8.20 -5.35
N PRO A 53 -10.71 -8.39 -6.50
CA PRO A 53 -9.50 -9.21 -6.57
C PRO A 53 -8.40 -8.65 -5.68
N MET A 54 -7.75 -9.52 -4.86
CA MET A 54 -6.70 -9.08 -3.95
C MET A 54 -5.48 -10.00 -3.88
N MET A 55 -5.50 -11.13 -4.59
CA MET A 55 -4.47 -12.17 -4.44
C MET A 55 -3.29 -12.05 -5.43
N GLY A 56 -3.20 -10.97 -6.20
CA GLY A 56 -2.05 -10.69 -7.05
C GLY A 56 -0.88 -10.13 -6.25
N ASP A 57 0.35 -10.59 -6.51
CA ASP A 57 1.56 -10.12 -5.81
C ASP A 57 1.92 -8.67 -6.18
N TYR A 58 1.49 -8.23 -7.35
CA TYR A 58 1.63 -6.85 -7.84
C TYR A 58 0.55 -6.50 -8.86
N THR A 59 0.43 -5.22 -9.14
CA THR A 59 -0.30 -4.70 -10.30
C THR A 59 0.46 -3.52 -10.90
N LEU A 60 0.28 -3.31 -12.21
CA LEU A 60 0.79 -2.14 -12.91
C LEU A 60 -0.36 -1.17 -13.15
N LEU A 61 -0.16 0.07 -12.75
CA LEU A 61 -1.03 1.17 -13.11
C LEU A 61 -0.28 2.04 -14.11
N VAL A 62 -0.92 2.33 -15.24
CA VAL A 62 -0.37 3.20 -16.27
C VAL A 62 -1.19 4.48 -16.29
N ASP A 63 -0.50 5.61 -16.14
CA ASP A 63 -1.06 6.95 -16.22
C ASP A 63 -0.29 7.72 -17.30
N GLU A 64 -0.91 7.87 -18.46
CA GLU A 64 -0.26 8.38 -19.69
C GLU A 64 0.94 7.50 -20.06
N ASP A 65 2.16 8.01 -19.98
CA ASP A 65 3.43 7.32 -20.22
C ASP A 65 4.10 6.78 -18.94
N ARG A 66 3.52 7.04 -17.76
CA ARG A 66 4.07 6.65 -16.45
C ARG A 66 3.61 5.26 -16.03
N LYS A 67 4.54 4.44 -15.59
CA LYS A 67 4.30 3.08 -15.07
C LYS A 67 4.51 3.04 -13.58
N LEU A 68 3.46 2.80 -12.82
CA LEU A 68 3.49 2.64 -11.38
C LEU A 68 3.39 1.15 -11.03
N PHE A 69 4.41 0.62 -10.36
CA PHE A 69 4.43 -0.77 -9.88
C PHE A 69 3.93 -0.80 -8.44
N LEU A 70 2.73 -1.33 -8.24
CA LEU A 70 2.09 -1.42 -6.94
C LEU A 70 2.25 -2.85 -6.39
N THR A 71 2.77 -2.98 -5.18
CA THR A 71 3.01 -4.26 -4.51
C THR A 71 2.87 -4.10 -3.01
N HIS A 72 2.88 -5.20 -2.25
CA HIS A 72 2.87 -5.08 -0.79
C HIS A 72 4.24 -4.66 -0.21
N GLY A 73 5.33 -5.17 -0.74
CA GLY A 73 6.69 -4.88 -0.27
C GLY A 73 7.48 -6.09 0.23
N HIS A 74 6.84 -7.23 0.47
CA HIS A 74 7.52 -8.44 0.95
C HIS A 74 8.25 -9.22 -0.17
N ILE A 75 7.85 -9.04 -1.43
CA ILE A 75 8.48 -9.66 -2.61
C ILE A 75 9.33 -8.64 -3.35
N TYR A 76 8.73 -7.49 -3.70
CA TYR A 76 9.38 -6.38 -4.38
C TYR A 76 9.37 -5.15 -3.48
N ASN A 77 10.48 -4.42 -3.46
CA ASN A 77 10.68 -3.20 -2.68
C ASN A 77 11.90 -2.46 -3.22
N LYS A 78 12.35 -1.39 -2.58
CA LYS A 78 13.51 -0.60 -3.02
C LYS A 78 14.83 -1.37 -3.08
N GLU A 79 14.97 -2.46 -2.31
CA GLU A 79 16.16 -3.32 -2.29
C GLU A 79 16.05 -4.45 -3.32
N LYS A 80 14.84 -4.79 -3.71
CA LYS A 80 14.52 -5.83 -4.69
C LYS A 80 13.52 -5.29 -5.73
N MET A 81 14.01 -4.41 -6.59
CA MET A 81 13.22 -3.81 -7.66
C MET A 81 12.73 -4.85 -8.68
N PRO A 82 11.54 -4.66 -9.28
CA PRO A 82 11.09 -5.47 -10.41
C PRO A 82 12.03 -5.29 -11.60
N GLN A 83 12.10 -6.30 -12.46
CA GLN A 83 12.82 -6.18 -13.74
C GLN A 83 12.03 -5.30 -14.72
N GLY A 84 12.73 -4.48 -15.48
CA GLY A 84 12.14 -3.52 -16.43
C GLY A 84 11.97 -2.14 -15.82
N HIS A 85 11.67 -1.16 -16.69
CA HIS A 85 11.52 0.23 -16.29
C HIS A 85 10.16 0.47 -15.63
N VAL A 86 10.18 1.11 -14.47
CA VAL A 86 9.01 1.67 -13.78
C VAL A 86 9.37 3.06 -13.25
N ASP A 87 8.44 4.00 -13.32
CA ASP A 87 8.65 5.38 -12.87
C ASP A 87 8.47 5.50 -11.36
N ALA A 88 7.62 4.67 -10.78
CA ALA A 88 7.47 4.57 -9.33
C ALA A 88 7.24 3.11 -8.88
N ILE A 89 7.81 2.76 -7.72
CA ILE A 89 7.43 1.57 -6.96
C ILE A 89 6.67 2.01 -5.70
N VAL A 90 5.46 1.47 -5.52
CA VAL A 90 4.56 1.84 -4.42
C VAL A 90 4.28 0.61 -3.56
N TYR A 91 4.65 0.66 -2.28
CA TYR A 91 4.54 -0.48 -1.38
C TYR A 91 4.33 -0.06 0.09
N GLY A 92 4.19 -1.03 0.98
CA GLY A 92 4.03 -0.86 2.44
C GLY A 92 4.94 -1.81 3.22
N HIS A 93 4.36 -2.79 3.92
CA HIS A 93 5.00 -3.92 4.60
C HIS A 93 5.95 -3.56 5.75
N THR A 94 6.87 -2.63 5.55
CA THR A 94 7.86 -2.24 6.56
C THR A 94 7.28 -1.41 7.69
N HIS A 95 6.11 -0.78 7.45
CA HIS A 95 5.46 0.20 8.32
C HIS A 95 6.26 1.50 8.53
N LEU A 96 7.24 1.74 7.66
CA LEU A 96 8.07 2.94 7.63
C LEU A 96 7.73 3.70 6.35
N TRP A 97 7.10 4.87 6.46
CA TRP A 97 6.81 5.64 5.25
C TRP A 97 8.08 6.25 4.65
N GLU A 98 8.12 6.27 3.34
CA GLU A 98 9.23 6.83 2.57
C GLU A 98 8.71 7.40 1.25
N LEU A 99 9.24 8.55 0.84
CA LEU A 99 9.00 9.13 -0.47
C LEU A 99 10.34 9.71 -0.93
N SER A 100 11.04 8.99 -1.82
CA SER A 100 12.42 9.31 -2.22
C SER A 100 12.73 8.84 -3.64
N GLN A 101 13.75 9.43 -4.27
CA GLN A 101 14.26 9.00 -5.58
C GLN A 101 15.40 7.99 -5.39
N GLN A 102 15.37 6.92 -6.19
CA GLN A 102 16.45 5.94 -6.27
C GLN A 102 16.65 5.51 -7.74
N ASP A 103 17.82 5.80 -8.30
CA ASP A 103 18.21 5.39 -9.66
C ASP A 103 17.18 5.75 -10.75
N GLY A 104 16.53 6.90 -10.62
CA GLY A 104 15.52 7.39 -11.55
C GLY A 104 14.11 6.81 -11.34
N THR A 105 13.90 6.00 -10.31
CA THR A 105 12.58 5.49 -9.89
C THR A 105 12.16 6.16 -8.59
N LEU A 106 10.91 6.61 -8.50
CA LEU A 106 10.35 7.12 -7.25
C LEU A 106 9.98 5.95 -6.33
N VAL A 107 10.53 5.94 -5.14
CA VAL A 107 10.23 4.98 -4.08
C VAL A 107 9.15 5.55 -3.17
N CYS A 108 7.99 4.89 -3.14
CA CYS A 108 6.84 5.27 -2.34
C CYS A 108 6.49 4.14 -1.35
N ASN A 109 6.93 4.24 -0.10
CA ASN A 109 6.45 3.37 0.95
C ASN A 109 5.35 4.10 1.74
N LEU A 110 4.14 3.53 1.76
CA LEU A 110 2.97 4.19 2.36
C LEU A 110 3.02 4.23 3.90
N GLY A 111 3.93 3.49 4.53
CA GLY A 111 3.94 3.31 5.97
C GLY A 111 2.86 2.34 6.45
N SER A 112 2.14 2.72 7.49
CA SER A 112 1.01 1.94 8.01
C SER A 112 -0.03 2.89 8.61
N ILE A 113 -1.30 2.58 8.38
CA ILE A 113 -2.42 3.27 9.02
C ILE A 113 -2.68 2.75 10.45
N THR A 114 -2.22 1.52 10.78
CA THR A 114 -2.49 0.86 12.05
C THR A 114 -1.24 0.72 12.93
N PHE A 115 -0.11 0.32 12.34
CA PHE A 115 1.14 0.01 13.05
C PHE A 115 2.34 0.78 12.50
N PRO A 116 2.35 2.12 12.54
CA PRO A 116 3.52 2.88 12.11
C PRO A 116 4.72 2.52 12.99
N LYS A 117 5.91 2.39 12.39
CA LYS A 117 7.17 2.09 13.06
C LYS A 117 8.13 3.28 13.00
N GLY A 118 9.26 3.18 13.71
CA GLY A 118 10.32 4.20 13.69
C GLY A 118 9.91 5.55 14.28
N GLY A 119 8.91 5.57 15.17
CA GLY A 119 8.39 6.82 15.75
C GLY A 119 7.48 7.61 14.79
N ASN A 120 7.11 7.02 13.66
CA ASN A 120 6.19 7.64 12.69
C ASN A 120 4.74 7.63 13.19
N VAL A 121 3.94 8.54 12.65
CA VAL A 121 2.48 8.56 12.78
C VAL A 121 1.83 7.72 11.67
N PRO A 122 0.55 7.33 11.80
CA PRO A 122 -0.20 6.70 10.71
C PRO A 122 -0.22 7.55 9.44
N THR A 123 0.05 6.93 8.29
CA THR A 123 0.18 7.63 7.00
C THR A 123 -0.55 6.93 5.87
N PHE A 124 -0.91 7.71 4.86
CA PHE A 124 -1.33 7.26 3.53
C PHE A 124 -0.73 8.17 2.45
N MET A 125 -0.84 7.78 1.18
CA MET A 125 -0.40 8.61 0.06
C MET A 125 -1.52 8.78 -0.96
N THR A 126 -1.49 9.92 -1.65
CA THR A 126 -2.27 10.17 -2.86
C THR A 126 -1.35 10.23 -4.06
N TYR A 127 -1.90 9.90 -5.22
CA TYR A 127 -1.28 10.11 -6.53
C TYR A 127 -2.23 10.91 -7.41
N GLU A 128 -1.73 11.98 -8.01
CA GLU A 128 -2.49 12.82 -8.93
C GLU A 128 -1.56 13.43 -9.99
N HIS A 129 -1.80 13.12 -11.27
CA HIS A 129 -1.06 13.68 -12.42
C HIS A 129 0.47 13.66 -12.24
N GLY A 130 1.03 12.51 -11.90
CA GLY A 130 2.48 12.34 -11.71
C GLY A 130 3.01 12.83 -10.36
N VAL A 131 2.15 13.27 -9.44
CA VAL A 131 2.55 13.78 -8.12
C VAL A 131 2.10 12.84 -7.01
N PHE A 132 3.04 12.38 -6.20
CA PHE A 132 2.76 11.67 -4.96
C PHE A 132 2.83 12.61 -3.78
N THR A 133 1.87 12.50 -2.87
CA THR A 133 1.88 13.26 -1.61
C THR A 133 1.60 12.33 -0.44
N ALA A 134 2.52 12.32 0.53
CA ALA A 134 2.34 11.60 1.79
C ALA A 134 1.58 12.47 2.79
N TYR A 135 0.59 11.86 3.46
CA TYR A 135 -0.27 12.51 4.46
C TYR A 135 -0.33 11.73 5.76
N THR A 136 -0.54 12.44 6.84
CA THR A 136 -1.08 11.88 8.09
C THR A 136 -2.59 11.63 7.96
N LEU A 137 -3.20 10.82 8.84
CA LEU A 137 -4.64 10.52 8.75
C LEU A 137 -5.56 11.74 9.00
N ASP A 138 -5.07 12.78 9.67
CA ASP A 138 -5.78 14.06 9.83
C ASP A 138 -5.64 15.00 8.62
N GLY A 139 -4.98 14.53 7.54
CA GLY A 139 -4.88 15.26 6.28
C GLY A 139 -3.71 16.25 6.18
N LYS A 140 -2.78 16.24 7.12
CA LYS A 140 -1.58 17.08 7.03
C LYS A 140 -0.59 16.47 6.04
N ALA A 141 -0.20 17.25 5.01
CA ALA A 141 0.83 16.87 4.06
C ALA A 141 2.21 16.84 4.75
N LEU A 142 2.94 15.74 4.55
CA LEU A 142 4.29 15.52 5.09
C LEU A 142 5.36 15.77 4.03
N LYS A 143 5.16 15.25 2.83
CA LYS A 143 6.10 15.36 1.72
C LYS A 143 5.39 15.20 0.39
N GLN A 144 5.91 15.84 -0.65
CA GLN A 144 5.44 15.72 -2.03
C GLN A 144 6.63 15.48 -2.96
N GLU A 145 6.47 14.59 -3.93
CA GLU A 145 7.45 14.31 -4.99
C GLU A 145 6.71 14.06 -6.32
N ARG A 146 7.42 14.34 -7.41
CA ARG A 146 6.93 14.16 -8.78
C ARG A 146 7.76 13.10 -9.52
N ILE A 147 7.09 12.30 -10.36
CA ILE A 147 7.69 11.43 -11.38
C ILE A 147 7.57 12.06 -12.76
#